data_360a2aac9d6ccbde90359bc05a097d69
#
_entry.id   360a2aac9d6ccbde90359bc05a097d69
#
_cell.length_a   1.000
_cell.length_b   1.000
_cell.length_c   1.000
_cell.angle_alpha   90.00
_cell.angle_beta   90.00
_cell.angle_gamma   90.00
#
_symmetry.space_group_name_H-M   'P 1'
#
loop_
_entity.id
_entity.type
_entity.pdbx_description
1 polymer ?
#
loop_
_entity_poly.entity_id
_entity_poly.type
_entity_poly.pdbx_seq_one_letter_code
_entity_poly.pdbx_strand_id
1 'polypeptide(L)' 'MAVIKSPNQEYTGTSAGVTFVNGVGNTDNENLIEWFRDRGYEV' A
#
# COMPACT_ATOMS: atom_id res chain seq x y z
N MET A 1 -8.23 -4.88 -8.46
CA MET A 1 -7.71 -3.67 -7.81
C MET A 1 -7.87 -3.80 -6.31
N ALA A 2 -6.80 -3.63 -5.57
CA ALA A 2 -6.82 -3.78 -4.12
C ALA A 2 -6.44 -2.45 -3.46
N VAL A 3 -7.11 -2.14 -2.36
CA VAL A 3 -6.78 -0.98 -1.54
C VAL A 3 -5.81 -1.43 -0.47
N ILE A 4 -4.69 -0.71 -0.36
CA ILE A 4 -3.65 -1.00 0.61
C ILE A 4 -3.61 0.14 1.61
N LYS A 5 -3.66 -0.19 2.89
CA LYS A 5 -3.61 0.79 3.97
C LYS A 5 -2.28 0.69 4.70
N SER A 6 -1.56 1.80 4.72
CA SER A 6 -0.32 1.90 5.46
C SER A 6 -0.59 1.86 6.97
N PRO A 7 0.32 1.29 7.78
CA PRO A 7 0.21 1.40 9.23
C PRO A 7 0.29 2.85 9.72
N ASN A 8 0.85 3.74 8.91
CA ASN A 8 0.86 5.17 9.19
C ASN A 8 -0.22 5.84 8.34
N GLN A 9 -1.29 6.30 8.98
CA GLN A 9 -2.43 6.89 8.29
C GLN A 9 -2.15 8.27 7.68
N GLU A 10 -1.01 8.84 7.97
CA GLU A 10 -0.60 10.13 7.41
C GLU A 10 0.45 9.99 6.31
N TYR A 11 0.81 8.77 5.99
CA TYR A 11 1.84 8.53 4.98
C TYR A 11 1.36 8.97 3.60
N THR A 12 2.10 9.86 2.99
CA THR A 12 1.87 10.29 1.61
C THR A 12 3.18 10.19 0.86
N GLY A 13 3.18 9.44 -0.23
CA GLY A 13 4.38 9.24 -1.03
C GLY A 13 4.25 8.01 -1.90
N THR A 14 5.37 7.56 -2.44
CA THR A 14 5.40 6.39 -3.33
C THR A 14 6.23 5.31 -2.68
N SER A 15 5.69 4.10 -2.67
CA SER A 15 6.38 2.93 -2.14
C SER A 15 6.18 1.77 -3.10
N ALA A 16 7.29 1.14 -3.54
CA ALA A 16 7.25 0.02 -4.50
C ALA A 16 6.43 0.35 -5.77
N GLY A 17 6.44 1.60 -6.20
CA GLY A 17 5.69 2.02 -7.38
C GLY A 17 4.22 2.32 -7.14
N VAL A 18 3.76 2.21 -5.89
CA VAL A 18 2.36 2.51 -5.53
C VAL A 18 2.31 3.86 -4.83
N THR A 19 1.46 4.74 -5.29
CA THR A 19 1.28 6.06 -4.68
C THR A 19 0.31 5.96 -3.52
N PHE A 20 0.74 6.47 -2.37
CA PHE A 20 -0.08 6.52 -1.16
C PHE A 20 -0.47 7.96 -0.86
N VAL A 21 -1.71 8.15 -0.48
CA VAL A 21 -2.22 9.45 -0.02
C VAL A 21 -3.00 9.20 1.27
N ASN A 22 -2.61 9.90 2.33
CA ASN A 22 -3.20 9.72 3.66
C ASN A 22 -3.18 8.25 4.12
N GLY A 23 -2.10 7.56 3.79
CA GLY A 23 -1.91 6.17 4.18
C GLY A 23 -2.65 5.15 3.32
N VAL A 24 -3.24 5.57 2.21
CA VAL A 24 -4.03 4.69 1.35
C VAL A 24 -3.47 4.67 -0.06
N GLY A 25 -3.25 3.48 -0.59
CA GLY A 25 -2.82 3.28 -1.96
C GLY A 25 -3.65 2.21 -2.65
N ASN A 26 -3.48 2.10 -3.96
CA ASN A 26 -4.19 1.12 -4.77
C ASN A 26 -3.21 0.42 -5.70
N THR A 27 -3.40 -0.87 -5.87
CA THR A 27 -2.66 -1.63 -6.87
C THR A 27 -3.47 -2.84 -7.33
N ASP A 28 -3.28 -3.25 -8.58
CA ASP A 28 -3.85 -4.49 -9.10
C ASP A 28 -2.78 -5.58 -9.26
N ASN A 29 -1.55 -5.31 -8.85
CA ASN A 29 -0.45 -6.26 -8.94
C ASN A 29 -0.42 -7.14 -7.70
N GLU A 30 -0.73 -8.42 -7.87
CA GLU A 30 -0.80 -9.38 -6.77
C GLU A 30 0.53 -9.56 -6.05
N ASN A 31 1.64 -9.45 -6.76
CA ASN A 31 2.96 -9.55 -6.13
C ASN A 31 3.19 -8.41 -5.15
N LEU A 32 2.75 -7.22 -5.51
CA LEU A 32 2.87 -6.06 -4.62
C LEU A 32 1.92 -6.18 -3.44
N ILE A 33 0.75 -6.75 -3.63
CA ILE A 33 -0.19 -6.97 -2.53
C ILE A 33 0.45 -7.87 -1.47
N GLU A 34 1.07 -8.97 -1.88
CA GLU A 34 1.76 -9.85 -0.95
C GLU A 34 2.95 -9.15 -0.27
N TRP A 35 3.69 -8.38 -1.04
CA TRP A 35 4.84 -7.65 -0.52
C TRP A 35 4.42 -6.67 0.58
N PHE A 36 3.32 -5.95 0.36
CA PHE A 36 2.83 -5.00 1.36
C PHE A 36 2.30 -5.71 2.61
N ARG A 37 1.64 -6.84 2.44
CA ARG A 37 1.14 -7.62 3.59
C ARG A 37 2.30 -8.09 4.47
N ASP A 38 3.39 -8.53 3.85
CA ASP A 38 4.58 -8.96 4.59
C ASP A 38 5.22 -7.80 5.37
N ARG A 39 4.99 -6.58 4.92
CA ARG A 39 5.52 -5.38 5.57
C ARG A 39 4.61 -4.83 6.66
N GLY A 40 3.47 -5.46 6.88
CA GLY A 40 2.54 -5.01 7.91
C GLY A 40 1.47 -4.05 7.40
N TYR A 41 1.35 -3.89 6.10
CA TYR A 41 0.28 -3.10 5.52
C TYR A 41 -1.02 -3.90 5.55
N GLU A 42 -2.14 -3.21 5.62
CA GLU A 42 -3.45 -3.84 5.56
C GLU A 42 -3.98 -3.81 4.14
N VAL A 43 -4.48 -4.93 3.69
CA VAL A 43 -5.04 -5.06 2.35
C VAL A 43 -6.49 -5.49 2.40
#